data_20d622c13c03db0726f7af6156f74b94
#
_entry.id   20d622c13c03db0726f7af6156f74b94
#
_cell.length_a   1.000
_cell.length_b   1.000
_cell.length_c   1.000
_cell.angle_alpha   90.00
_cell.angle_beta   90.00
_cell.angle_gamma   90.00
#
_symmetry.space_group_name_H-M   'P 1'
#
loop_
_entity.id
_entity.type
_entity.pdbx_description
1 polymer ?
#
loop_
_entity_poly.entity_id
_entity_poly.type
_entity_poly.pdbx_seq_one_letter_code
_entity_poly.pdbx_strand_id
1 'polypeptide(L)'
;MFGRIMAKGSIVAGCLAPHPPHLVYAENPPQNEPNSEGGWEQLRWGYERLRDSLAKIDHDVLVILSPHWQTYVGTHFLGLSHFEGLSVDPIFPNLFRYSYDINIDVELSKAIHDKAADAGLAVKMMNNPDFRVDYGTITTGHMVNPAFDKPLVVISSNRSRHYYSVEVMQEMMMELGRATRDAILESGKKAVVLASNSLSHRHFTTESDVPEDMSREHIASHAMHLWDMRIIDYMRTGQAQRIIDEMPEFTEQAIAESDGGGLTWLLSTLTVPDYPAILHGYGTIIGTGNAIVEWPCYAHEEV
;
A
#
# COMPACT_ATOMS: atom_id res chain seq x y z
N MET A 1 -38.85 0.06 19.75
CA MET A 1 -37.82 0.22 18.69
C MET A 1 -36.70 -0.74 19.04
N PHE A 2 -36.63 -1.89 18.38
CA PHE A 2 -35.50 -2.80 18.56
C PHE A 2 -34.33 -2.21 17.76
N GLY A 3 -33.33 -1.71 18.49
CA GLY A 3 -32.09 -1.30 17.88
C GLY A 3 -31.48 -2.48 17.12
N ARG A 4 -31.32 -2.36 15.80
CA ARG A 4 -30.60 -3.31 14.98
C ARG A 4 -29.16 -3.30 15.52
N ILE A 5 -28.74 -4.37 16.17
CA ILE A 5 -27.32 -4.58 16.50
C ILE A 5 -26.63 -4.64 15.15
N MET A 6 -25.93 -3.56 14.77
CA MET A 6 -25.11 -3.57 13.57
C MET A 6 -24.03 -4.64 13.77
N ALA A 7 -23.81 -5.48 12.79
CA ALA A 7 -22.69 -6.41 12.81
C ALA A 7 -21.38 -5.59 12.96
N LYS A 8 -20.48 -6.06 13.78
CA LYS A 8 -19.16 -5.44 13.91
C LYS A 8 -18.39 -5.67 12.60
N GLY A 9 -17.75 -4.64 12.06
CA GLY A 9 -16.86 -4.79 10.91
C GLY A 9 -15.58 -5.54 11.27
N SER A 10 -14.84 -5.97 10.27
CA SER A 10 -13.57 -6.67 10.46
C SER A 10 -12.54 -6.30 9.39
N ILE A 11 -11.26 -6.42 9.75
CA ILE A 11 -10.16 -6.39 8.80
C ILE A 11 -9.83 -7.85 8.47
N VAL A 12 -10.15 -8.28 7.27
CA VAL A 12 -9.98 -9.68 6.88
C VAL A 12 -8.59 -10.01 6.36
N ALA A 13 -7.89 -9.04 5.79
CA ALA A 13 -6.49 -9.14 5.41
C ALA A 13 -5.82 -7.77 5.42
N GLY A 14 -4.53 -7.74 5.76
CA GLY A 14 -3.67 -6.58 5.57
C GLY A 14 -2.51 -6.92 4.64
N CYS A 15 -2.23 -6.07 3.64
CA CYS A 15 -1.23 -6.39 2.64
C CYS A 15 -0.24 -5.24 2.42
N LEU A 16 1.04 -5.59 2.33
CA LEU A 16 2.03 -4.75 1.66
C LEU A 16 1.95 -5.10 0.17
N ALA A 17 1.58 -4.11 -0.65
CA ALA A 17 1.27 -4.30 -2.06
C ALA A 17 1.89 -3.17 -2.90
N PRO A 18 3.16 -3.27 -3.29
CA PRO A 18 3.87 -2.24 -4.03
C PRO A 18 3.22 -1.96 -5.39
N HIS A 19 3.51 -0.79 -5.95
CA HIS A 19 2.87 -0.26 -7.15
C HIS A 19 3.82 -0.03 -8.35
N PRO A 20 4.77 -0.91 -8.66
CA PRO A 20 5.61 -0.67 -9.83
C PRO A 20 4.75 -0.60 -11.10
N PRO A 21 4.74 0.53 -11.82
CA PRO A 21 3.90 0.68 -13.01
C PRO A 21 4.25 -0.33 -14.11
N HIS A 22 5.48 -0.83 -14.10
CA HIS A 22 5.98 -1.87 -15.00
C HIS A 22 5.19 -3.19 -14.92
N LEU A 23 4.64 -3.53 -13.74
CA LEU A 23 3.88 -4.78 -13.58
C LEU A 23 2.59 -4.79 -14.40
N VAL A 24 1.95 -3.65 -14.58
CA VAL A 24 0.74 -3.53 -15.40
C VAL A 24 1.05 -3.88 -16.86
N TYR A 25 2.25 -3.55 -17.33
CA TYR A 25 2.68 -3.93 -18.70
C TYR A 25 3.10 -5.39 -18.80
N ALA A 26 3.69 -5.96 -17.75
CA ALA A 26 4.08 -7.37 -17.71
C ALA A 26 2.88 -8.33 -17.81
N GLU A 27 1.67 -7.86 -17.51
CA GLU A 27 0.42 -8.62 -17.70
C GLU A 27 0.00 -8.69 -19.19
N ASN A 28 0.49 -7.78 -20.03
CA ASN A 28 0.15 -7.73 -21.45
C ASN A 28 1.29 -8.28 -22.31
N PRO A 29 1.14 -9.46 -22.92
CA PRO A 29 2.06 -9.83 -24.01
C PRO A 29 2.04 -8.73 -25.10
N PRO A 30 3.15 -8.29 -25.64
CA PRO A 30 4.39 -9.02 -25.91
C PRO A 30 5.59 -8.63 -25.04
N GLN A 31 5.38 -8.13 -23.87
CA GLN A 31 6.47 -7.63 -23.02
C GLN A 31 7.19 -8.72 -22.20
N ASN A 32 6.83 -9.97 -22.40
CA ASN A 32 7.64 -11.09 -21.97
C ASN A 32 8.86 -11.20 -22.87
N GLU A 33 9.80 -10.29 -22.69
CA GLU A 33 11.11 -10.49 -23.26
C GLU A 33 11.68 -11.83 -22.78
N PRO A 34 12.33 -12.61 -23.66
CA PRO A 34 12.87 -13.91 -23.27
C PRO A 34 13.87 -13.85 -22.11
N ASN A 35 14.37 -12.66 -21.79
CA ASN A 35 15.35 -12.41 -20.74
C ASN A 35 14.75 -11.68 -19.52
N SER A 36 13.44 -11.52 -19.44
CA SER A 36 12.77 -10.92 -18.27
C SER A 36 12.71 -11.89 -17.07
N GLU A 37 13.73 -12.71 -16.91
CA GLU A 37 13.91 -13.55 -15.74
C GLU A 37 14.34 -12.68 -14.56
N GLY A 38 13.52 -12.58 -13.54
CA GLY A 38 13.90 -11.84 -12.35
C GLY A 38 12.76 -11.15 -11.66
N GLY A 39 12.97 -9.92 -11.20
CA GLY A 39 12.09 -9.20 -10.30
C GLY A 39 10.65 -9.08 -10.76
N TRP A 40 10.42 -8.80 -12.02
CA TRP A 40 9.07 -8.55 -12.53
C TRP A 40 8.21 -9.80 -12.53
N GLU A 41 8.72 -10.92 -13.00
CA GLU A 41 7.95 -12.16 -13.00
C GLU A 41 7.62 -12.63 -11.59
N GLN A 42 8.58 -12.56 -10.68
CA GLN A 42 8.34 -12.93 -9.29
C GLN A 42 7.28 -12.05 -8.62
N LEU A 43 7.27 -10.76 -8.94
CA LEU A 43 6.27 -9.83 -8.44
C LEU A 43 4.90 -10.07 -9.10
N ARG A 44 4.87 -10.29 -10.42
CA ARG A 44 3.63 -10.64 -11.13
C ARG A 44 2.99 -11.89 -10.56
N TRP A 45 3.74 -12.97 -10.42
CA TRP A 45 3.25 -14.20 -9.80
C TRP A 45 2.94 -14.02 -8.31
N GLY A 46 3.65 -13.12 -7.63
CA GLY A 46 3.32 -12.71 -6.28
C GLY A 46 1.92 -12.12 -6.19
N TYR A 47 1.57 -11.23 -7.11
CA TYR A 47 0.22 -10.68 -7.18
C TYR A 47 -0.85 -11.70 -7.59
N GLU A 48 -0.53 -12.64 -8.49
CA GLU A 48 -1.45 -13.73 -8.80
C GLU A 48 -1.76 -14.55 -7.54
N ARG A 49 -0.73 -14.92 -6.76
CA ARG A 49 -0.92 -15.63 -5.48
C ARG A 49 -1.70 -14.81 -4.45
N LEU A 50 -1.46 -13.51 -4.36
CA LEU A 50 -2.21 -12.62 -3.48
C LEU A 50 -3.69 -12.56 -3.92
N ARG A 51 -3.98 -12.37 -5.21
CA ARG A 51 -5.36 -12.40 -5.74
C ARG A 51 -6.05 -13.73 -5.43
N ASP A 52 -5.37 -14.85 -5.65
CA ASP A 52 -5.89 -16.19 -5.34
C ASP A 52 -6.18 -16.38 -3.84
N SER A 53 -5.40 -15.75 -2.97
CA SER A 53 -5.64 -15.74 -1.53
C SER A 53 -6.88 -14.91 -1.20
N LEU A 54 -6.92 -13.66 -1.66
CA LEU A 54 -8.02 -12.73 -1.39
C LEU A 54 -9.35 -13.17 -2.02
N ALA A 55 -9.34 -13.88 -3.15
CA ALA A 55 -10.55 -14.41 -3.77
C ALA A 55 -11.28 -15.45 -2.90
N LYS A 56 -10.61 -16.03 -1.91
CA LYS A 56 -11.19 -16.99 -0.96
C LYS A 56 -11.83 -16.31 0.25
N ILE A 57 -11.65 -14.99 0.37
CA ILE A 57 -12.06 -14.19 1.53
C ILE A 57 -13.16 -13.23 1.07
N ASP A 58 -14.34 -13.34 1.69
CA ASP A 58 -15.41 -12.37 1.46
C ASP A 58 -15.01 -11.01 2.05
N HIS A 59 -15.06 -9.98 1.21
CA HIS A 59 -14.77 -8.60 1.62
C HIS A 59 -15.59 -7.58 0.83
N ASP A 60 -15.87 -6.44 1.45
CA ASP A 60 -16.76 -5.40 0.93
C ASP A 60 -15.98 -4.24 0.30
N VAL A 61 -14.77 -3.95 0.77
CA VAL A 61 -14.03 -2.73 0.46
C VAL A 61 -12.52 -2.95 0.51
N LEU A 62 -11.79 -2.22 -0.34
CA LEU A 62 -10.33 -2.11 -0.28
C LEU A 62 -9.94 -0.74 0.27
N VAL A 63 -9.14 -0.71 1.33
CA VAL A 63 -8.62 0.54 1.91
C VAL A 63 -7.15 0.68 1.53
N ILE A 64 -6.81 1.68 0.71
CA ILE A 64 -5.48 1.86 0.12
C ILE A 64 -4.85 3.14 0.65
N LEU A 65 -3.66 3.05 1.24
CA LEU A 65 -2.79 4.20 1.47
C LEU A 65 -1.72 4.24 0.38
N SER A 66 -1.68 5.36 -0.38
CA SER A 66 -0.76 5.52 -1.49
C SER A 66 0.35 6.53 -1.18
N PRO A 67 1.63 6.15 -1.40
CA PRO A 67 2.76 7.06 -1.23
C PRO A 67 2.87 8.10 -2.33
N HIS A 68 2.17 7.93 -3.46
CA HIS A 68 2.22 8.82 -4.61
C HIS A 68 1.14 9.90 -4.62
N TRP A 69 0.10 9.76 -3.82
CA TRP A 69 -0.73 10.88 -3.44
C TRP A 69 -0.08 11.59 -2.25
N GLN A 70 0.87 12.47 -2.57
CA GLN A 70 1.67 13.15 -1.55
C GLN A 70 1.02 14.46 -1.13
N THR A 71 0.92 14.67 0.17
CA THR A 71 0.46 15.93 0.77
C THR A 71 1.53 16.48 1.71
N TYR A 72 1.66 17.79 1.76
CA TYR A 72 2.63 18.45 2.64
C TYR A 72 2.08 18.70 4.04
N VAL A 73 0.78 18.90 4.14
CA VAL A 73 0.10 19.14 5.43
C VAL A 73 -1.13 18.25 5.50
N GLY A 74 -1.07 17.33 6.45
CA GLY A 74 -2.18 16.44 6.78
C GLY A 74 -2.37 15.30 5.78
N THR A 75 -3.34 14.47 6.10
CA THR A 75 -3.76 13.32 5.32
C THR A 75 -5.07 13.62 4.59
N HIS A 76 -5.13 13.31 3.31
CA HIS A 76 -6.32 13.53 2.50
C HIS A 76 -7.00 12.21 2.15
N PHE A 77 -8.31 12.27 1.97
CA PHE A 77 -9.17 11.13 1.66
C PHE A 77 -10.03 11.46 0.44
N LEU A 78 -10.24 10.53 -0.49
CA LEU A 78 -11.21 10.71 -1.56
C LEU A 78 -12.63 10.80 -0.97
N GLY A 79 -13.35 11.86 -1.35
CA GLY A 79 -14.63 12.21 -0.75
C GLY A 79 -15.82 12.24 -1.70
N LEU A 80 -15.64 11.92 -2.99
CA LEU A 80 -16.73 11.73 -3.94
C LEU A 80 -16.93 10.23 -4.20
N SER A 81 -18.15 9.83 -4.50
CA SER A 81 -18.51 8.42 -4.67
C SER A 81 -17.90 7.75 -5.91
N HIS A 82 -17.40 8.55 -6.85
CA HIS A 82 -16.88 8.06 -8.11
C HIS A 82 -15.77 8.98 -8.64
N PHE A 83 -14.74 8.36 -9.19
CA PHE A 83 -13.68 9.04 -9.93
C PHE A 83 -13.36 8.26 -11.20
N GLU A 84 -13.25 9.00 -12.31
CA GLU A 84 -12.81 8.46 -13.59
C GLU A 84 -11.72 9.34 -14.18
N GLY A 85 -10.82 8.76 -14.97
CA GLY A 85 -9.77 9.56 -15.59
C GLY A 85 -8.62 8.74 -16.14
N LEU A 86 -7.52 9.44 -16.36
CA LEU A 86 -6.25 8.86 -16.81
C LEU A 86 -5.19 9.09 -15.73
N SER A 87 -4.74 8.02 -15.10
CA SER A 87 -3.59 8.04 -14.19
C SER A 87 -2.30 7.94 -14.98
N VAL A 88 -1.32 8.74 -14.61
CA VAL A 88 -0.03 8.84 -15.30
C VAL A 88 1.08 8.86 -14.27
N ASP A 89 2.11 8.03 -14.45
CA ASP A 89 3.34 8.15 -13.69
C ASP A 89 4.07 9.44 -14.11
N PRO A 90 4.32 10.39 -13.19
CA PRO A 90 4.98 11.64 -13.54
C PRO A 90 6.47 11.46 -13.89
N ILE A 91 7.09 10.38 -13.45
CA ILE A 91 8.51 10.09 -13.73
C ILE A 91 8.65 9.36 -15.08
N PHE A 92 7.76 8.39 -15.32
CA PHE A 92 7.75 7.56 -16.53
C PHE A 92 6.42 7.70 -17.29
N PRO A 93 6.06 8.90 -17.77
CA PRO A 93 4.74 9.16 -18.36
C PRO A 93 4.50 8.38 -19.67
N ASN A 94 5.55 7.87 -20.29
CA ASN A 94 5.46 7.03 -21.47
C ASN A 94 5.16 5.56 -21.13
N LEU A 95 5.52 5.11 -19.93
CA LEU A 95 5.34 3.74 -19.49
C LEU A 95 3.98 3.52 -18.85
N PHE A 96 3.50 4.45 -18.01
CA PHE A 96 2.26 4.27 -17.32
C PHE A 96 1.24 5.35 -17.67
N ARG A 97 0.21 4.92 -18.40
CA ARG A 97 -0.98 5.71 -18.73
C ARG A 97 -2.18 4.79 -18.64
N TYR A 98 -2.87 4.81 -17.51
CA TYR A 98 -3.94 3.89 -17.22
C TYR A 98 -5.27 4.63 -17.03
N SER A 99 -6.26 4.32 -17.87
CA SER A 99 -7.62 4.83 -17.69
C SER A 99 -8.29 4.07 -16.55
N TYR A 100 -8.87 4.79 -15.62
CA TYR A 100 -9.55 4.22 -14.46
C TYR A 100 -10.98 4.74 -14.35
N ASP A 101 -11.82 3.89 -13.79
CA ASP A 101 -13.21 4.15 -13.41
C ASP A 101 -13.43 3.41 -12.09
N ILE A 102 -13.50 4.16 -10.98
CA ILE A 102 -13.48 3.60 -9.63
C ILE A 102 -14.57 4.18 -8.74
N ASN A 103 -15.18 3.31 -7.95
CA ASN A 103 -16.14 3.70 -6.92
C ASN A 103 -15.46 3.85 -5.57
N ILE A 104 -15.88 4.85 -4.79
CA ILE A 104 -15.36 5.13 -3.46
C ILE A 104 -16.43 4.87 -2.41
N ASP A 105 -16.03 4.18 -1.35
CA ASP A 105 -16.84 4.07 -0.14
C ASP A 105 -16.71 5.35 0.68
N VAL A 106 -17.51 6.35 0.35
CA VAL A 106 -17.45 7.69 0.96
C VAL A 106 -17.81 7.65 2.44
N GLU A 107 -18.72 6.76 2.84
CA GLU A 107 -19.11 6.63 4.25
C GLU A 107 -17.94 6.18 5.11
N LEU A 108 -17.26 5.11 4.69
CA LEU A 108 -16.06 4.63 5.39
C LEU A 108 -14.90 5.62 5.27
N SER A 109 -14.70 6.23 4.10
CA SER A 109 -13.69 7.28 3.89
C SER A 109 -13.86 8.43 4.88
N LYS A 110 -15.10 8.90 5.04
CA LYS A 110 -15.46 9.95 6.00
C LYS A 110 -15.32 9.49 7.45
N ALA A 111 -15.71 8.26 7.77
CA ALA A 111 -15.56 7.73 9.13
C ALA A 111 -14.09 7.67 9.57
N ILE A 112 -13.18 7.24 8.69
CA ILE A 112 -11.74 7.25 8.96
C ILE A 112 -11.24 8.69 9.13
N HIS A 113 -11.63 9.59 8.21
CA HIS A 113 -11.29 11.02 8.29
C HIS A 113 -11.70 11.61 9.65
N ASP A 114 -12.94 11.41 10.07
CA ASP A 114 -13.47 12.02 11.28
C ASP A 114 -12.73 11.47 12.53
N LYS A 115 -12.48 10.16 12.59
CA LYS A 115 -11.69 9.57 13.70
C LYS A 115 -10.24 10.08 13.73
N ALA A 116 -9.62 10.24 12.56
CA ALA A 116 -8.28 10.82 12.48
C ALA A 116 -8.27 12.29 12.92
N ALA A 117 -9.32 13.06 12.58
CA ALA A 117 -9.49 14.43 13.08
C ALA A 117 -9.66 14.47 14.59
N ASP A 118 -10.50 13.61 15.16
CA ASP A 118 -10.74 13.50 16.60
C ASP A 118 -9.46 13.12 17.35
N ALA A 119 -8.57 12.35 16.72
CA ALA A 119 -7.25 12.02 17.24
C ALA A 119 -6.22 13.18 17.09
N GLY A 120 -6.63 14.33 16.55
CA GLY A 120 -5.80 15.52 16.41
C GLY A 120 -4.94 15.57 15.14
N LEU A 121 -5.14 14.66 14.19
CA LEU A 121 -4.45 14.70 12.91
C LEU A 121 -5.04 15.77 12.00
N ALA A 122 -4.19 16.44 11.24
CA ALA A 122 -4.64 17.31 10.17
C ALA A 122 -5.16 16.45 9.00
N VAL A 123 -6.43 16.63 8.64
CA VAL A 123 -7.10 15.79 7.64
C VAL A 123 -7.97 16.63 6.69
N LYS A 124 -8.21 16.11 5.49
CA LYS A 124 -9.06 16.77 4.49
C LYS A 124 -9.75 15.76 3.57
N MET A 125 -11.05 15.98 3.31
CA MET A 125 -11.76 15.30 2.24
C MET A 125 -11.47 15.97 0.89
N MET A 126 -11.07 15.19 -0.11
CA MET A 126 -10.86 15.63 -1.49
C MET A 126 -12.16 15.47 -2.27
N ASN A 127 -12.83 16.60 -2.47
CA ASN A 127 -14.14 16.67 -3.14
C ASN A 127 -14.06 17.34 -4.52
N ASN A 128 -12.86 17.40 -5.11
CA ASN A 128 -12.71 17.94 -6.47
C ASN A 128 -12.98 16.84 -7.50
N PRO A 129 -14.01 16.95 -8.35
CA PRO A 129 -14.30 15.95 -9.37
C PRO A 129 -13.22 15.86 -10.46
N ASP A 130 -12.43 16.91 -10.64
CA ASP A 130 -11.32 16.93 -11.61
C ASP A 130 -10.00 16.40 -11.01
N PHE A 131 -10.04 15.89 -9.76
CA PHE A 131 -8.86 15.33 -9.12
C PHE A 131 -8.42 14.06 -9.85
N ARG A 132 -7.16 14.05 -10.29
CA ARG A 132 -6.56 12.87 -10.91
C ARG A 132 -6.00 11.95 -9.82
N VAL A 133 -6.55 10.75 -9.73
CA VAL A 133 -6.07 9.73 -8.80
C VAL A 133 -4.67 9.29 -9.21
N ASP A 134 -3.79 9.18 -8.23
CA ASP A 134 -2.39 8.88 -8.43
C ASP A 134 -2.15 7.45 -8.93
N TYR A 135 -0.99 7.25 -9.57
CA TYR A 135 -0.68 5.96 -10.19
C TYR A 135 -0.41 4.85 -9.16
N GLY A 136 0.07 5.17 -7.97
CA GLY A 136 0.29 4.19 -6.92
C GLY A 136 -1.02 3.55 -6.46
N THR A 137 -2.07 4.36 -6.27
CA THR A 137 -3.43 3.87 -5.99
C THR A 137 -3.94 2.99 -7.13
N ILE A 138 -3.84 3.45 -8.37
CA ILE A 138 -4.41 2.74 -9.52
C ILE A 138 -3.64 1.46 -9.82
N THR A 139 -2.31 1.47 -9.76
CA THR A 139 -1.51 0.26 -9.95
C THR A 139 -1.81 -0.79 -8.90
N THR A 140 -1.75 -0.43 -7.60
CA THR A 140 -2.06 -1.38 -6.53
C THR A 140 -3.49 -1.89 -6.63
N GLY A 141 -4.46 -0.99 -6.87
CA GLY A 141 -5.85 -1.36 -7.07
C GLY A 141 -6.03 -2.36 -8.20
N HIS A 142 -5.43 -2.10 -9.37
CA HIS A 142 -5.46 -2.99 -10.52
C HIS A 142 -4.79 -4.35 -10.24
N MET A 143 -3.60 -4.33 -9.61
CA MET A 143 -2.87 -5.57 -9.35
C MET A 143 -3.58 -6.47 -8.34
N VAL A 144 -4.36 -5.91 -7.41
CA VAL A 144 -5.14 -6.68 -6.41
C VAL A 144 -6.55 -7.00 -6.90
N ASN A 145 -7.20 -6.05 -7.58
CA ASN A 145 -8.58 -6.15 -8.07
C ASN A 145 -8.68 -5.55 -9.49
N PRO A 146 -8.27 -6.28 -10.53
CA PRO A 146 -8.21 -5.76 -11.90
C PRO A 146 -9.54 -5.23 -12.45
N ALA A 147 -10.66 -5.77 -11.98
CA ALA A 147 -11.99 -5.37 -12.39
C ALA A 147 -12.50 -4.10 -11.69
N PHE A 148 -11.84 -3.63 -10.63
CA PHE A 148 -12.31 -2.57 -9.74
C PHE A 148 -13.78 -2.74 -9.31
N ASP A 149 -14.21 -3.99 -9.11
CA ASP A 149 -15.61 -4.33 -8.75
C ASP A 149 -15.90 -4.09 -7.27
N LYS A 150 -14.87 -3.84 -6.46
CA LYS A 150 -15.00 -3.44 -5.05
C LYS A 150 -14.78 -1.94 -4.91
N PRO A 151 -15.58 -1.24 -4.08
CA PRO A 151 -15.31 0.16 -3.78
C PRO A 151 -13.99 0.32 -3.02
N LEU A 152 -13.38 1.48 -3.21
CA LEU A 152 -12.11 1.84 -2.57
C LEU A 152 -12.33 2.88 -1.47
N VAL A 153 -11.47 2.86 -0.45
CA VAL A 153 -11.12 4.03 0.34
C VAL A 153 -9.68 4.38 0.01
N VAL A 154 -9.41 5.61 -0.38
CA VAL A 154 -8.05 6.04 -0.78
C VAL A 154 -7.56 7.11 0.16
N ILE A 155 -6.38 6.87 0.73
CA ILE A 155 -5.73 7.69 1.74
C ILE A 155 -4.39 8.18 1.18
N SER A 156 -4.12 9.49 1.31
CA SER A 156 -2.86 10.08 0.91
C SER A 156 -1.73 9.81 1.92
N SER A 157 -0.51 9.81 1.42
CA SER A 157 0.69 9.86 2.25
C SER A 157 1.03 11.31 2.61
N ASN A 158 1.31 11.55 3.88
CA ASN A 158 1.83 12.85 4.34
C ASN A 158 3.36 12.82 4.30
N ARG A 159 3.97 13.64 3.43
CA ARG A 159 5.43 13.79 3.30
C ARG A 159 5.88 15.15 3.82
N SER A 160 5.93 15.27 5.12
CA SER A 160 6.26 16.54 5.77
C SER A 160 7.64 16.54 6.43
N ARG A 161 8.63 15.87 5.87
CA ARG A 161 10.02 15.86 6.39
C ARG A 161 10.61 17.25 6.63
N HIS A 162 10.13 18.26 5.92
CA HIS A 162 10.54 19.65 6.15
C HIS A 162 10.01 20.23 7.46
N TYR A 163 8.99 19.62 8.05
CA TYR A 163 8.29 20.12 9.22
C TYR A 163 8.36 19.18 10.42
N TYR A 164 8.55 17.86 10.18
CA TYR A 164 8.51 16.84 11.21
C TYR A 164 9.71 15.90 11.11
N SER A 165 10.16 15.37 12.25
CA SER A 165 11.12 14.27 12.26
C SER A 165 10.46 12.96 11.81
N VAL A 166 11.28 11.93 11.50
CA VAL A 166 10.80 10.59 11.12
C VAL A 166 9.95 9.99 12.24
N GLU A 167 10.36 10.17 13.49
CA GLU A 167 9.65 9.64 14.66
C GLU A 167 8.25 10.26 14.81
N VAL A 168 8.14 11.59 14.65
CA VAL A 168 6.84 12.27 14.72
C VAL A 168 5.93 11.81 13.57
N MET A 169 6.48 11.66 12.38
CA MET A 169 5.72 11.12 11.24
C MET A 169 5.28 9.68 11.47
N GLN A 170 6.11 8.86 12.09
CA GLN A 170 5.78 7.50 12.47
C GLN A 170 4.63 7.46 13.49
N GLU A 171 4.67 8.30 14.52
CA GLU A 171 3.57 8.44 15.49
C GLU A 171 2.25 8.85 14.81
N MET A 172 2.30 9.81 13.88
CA MET A 172 1.13 10.23 13.11
C MET A 172 0.56 9.09 12.25
N MET A 173 1.42 8.27 11.64
CA MET A 173 0.98 7.12 10.84
C MET A 173 0.42 6.00 11.72
N MET A 174 0.95 5.81 12.91
CA MET A 174 0.37 4.88 13.89
C MET A 174 -1.01 5.34 14.35
N GLU A 175 -1.19 6.63 14.60
CA GLU A 175 -2.51 7.17 14.99
C GLU A 175 -3.52 7.06 13.85
N LEU A 176 -3.12 7.35 12.61
CA LEU A 176 -3.94 7.14 11.43
C LEU A 176 -4.33 5.66 11.26
N GLY A 177 -3.43 4.73 11.57
CA GLY A 177 -3.70 3.30 11.55
C GLY A 177 -4.78 2.92 12.57
N ARG A 178 -4.67 3.41 13.82
CA ARG A 178 -5.70 3.20 14.85
C ARG A 178 -7.07 3.75 14.42
N ALA A 179 -7.11 4.98 13.90
CA ALA A 179 -8.33 5.60 13.39
C ALA A 179 -8.96 4.79 12.25
N THR A 180 -8.12 4.29 11.33
CA THR A 180 -8.56 3.42 10.23
C THR A 180 -9.20 2.13 10.74
N ARG A 181 -8.53 1.43 11.64
CA ARG A 181 -9.05 0.21 12.27
C ARG A 181 -10.39 0.44 12.95
N ASP A 182 -10.45 1.46 13.81
CA ASP A 182 -11.64 1.72 14.62
C ASP A 182 -12.85 2.08 13.73
N ALA A 183 -12.63 2.84 12.65
CA ALA A 183 -13.67 3.13 11.67
C ALA A 183 -14.16 1.88 10.94
N ILE A 184 -13.26 0.99 10.53
CA ILE A 184 -13.62 -0.28 9.88
C ILE A 184 -14.46 -1.13 10.84
N LEU A 185 -14.02 -1.30 12.09
CA LEU A 185 -14.72 -2.12 13.08
C LEU A 185 -16.13 -1.59 13.38
N GLU A 186 -16.35 -0.28 13.34
CA GLU A 186 -17.67 0.34 13.55
C GLU A 186 -18.55 0.33 12.30
N SER A 187 -17.96 0.20 11.11
CA SER A 187 -18.71 0.27 9.84
C SER A 187 -19.60 -0.94 9.55
N GLY A 188 -19.33 -2.07 10.19
CA GLY A 188 -19.97 -3.36 9.87
C GLY A 188 -19.46 -4.01 8.58
N LYS A 189 -18.41 -3.45 7.95
CA LYS A 189 -17.84 -3.93 6.68
C LYS A 189 -16.64 -4.84 6.92
N LYS A 190 -16.40 -5.74 5.97
CA LYS A 190 -15.19 -6.54 5.87
C LYS A 190 -14.22 -5.83 4.96
N ALA A 191 -13.07 -5.40 5.46
CA ALA A 191 -12.09 -4.64 4.71
C ALA A 191 -10.79 -5.43 4.47
N VAL A 192 -10.23 -5.29 3.28
CA VAL A 192 -8.83 -5.56 2.98
C VAL A 192 -8.06 -4.25 3.01
N VAL A 193 -6.98 -4.19 3.78
CA VAL A 193 -6.17 -2.98 3.97
C VAL A 193 -4.85 -3.12 3.22
N LEU A 194 -4.54 -2.15 2.37
CA LEU A 194 -3.41 -2.19 1.45
C LEU A 194 -2.48 -1.00 1.67
N ALA A 195 -1.23 -1.25 2.08
CA ALA A 195 -0.16 -0.27 1.97
C ALA A 195 0.47 -0.41 0.58
N SER A 196 0.27 0.60 -0.27
CA SER A 196 0.86 0.67 -1.60
C SER A 196 2.32 1.14 -1.48
N ASN A 197 3.18 0.31 -0.89
CA ASN A 197 4.56 0.66 -0.60
C ASN A 197 5.55 -0.42 -1.04
N SER A 198 6.71 0.01 -1.52
CA SER A 198 7.93 -0.80 -1.58
C SER A 198 8.63 -0.82 -0.21
N LEU A 199 9.76 -1.51 -0.11
CA LEU A 199 10.66 -1.52 1.04
C LEU A 199 11.75 -0.46 0.85
N SER A 200 13.00 -0.86 0.51
CA SER A 200 14.04 0.09 0.15
C SER A 200 13.70 0.81 -1.15
N HIS A 201 13.95 2.13 -1.21
CA HIS A 201 13.43 2.95 -2.31
C HIS A 201 14.46 3.94 -2.84
N ARG A 202 15.53 3.40 -3.43
CA ARG A 202 16.54 4.21 -4.12
C ARG A 202 16.64 3.79 -5.58
N HIS A 203 16.15 4.65 -6.47
CA HIS A 203 16.32 4.44 -7.91
C HIS A 203 17.78 4.57 -8.34
N PHE A 204 18.14 3.89 -9.41
CA PHE A 204 19.42 4.15 -10.08
C PHE A 204 19.48 5.58 -10.59
N THR A 205 20.62 6.20 -10.42
CA THR A 205 20.82 7.59 -10.85
C THR A 205 21.25 7.73 -12.31
N THR A 206 21.60 6.63 -12.95
CA THR A 206 22.19 6.61 -14.30
C THR A 206 21.27 6.00 -15.36
N GLU A 207 20.19 5.34 -14.94
CA GLU A 207 19.23 4.73 -15.87
C GLU A 207 17.93 5.53 -15.83
N SER A 208 17.53 6.08 -16.98
CA SER A 208 16.28 6.81 -17.13
C SER A 208 15.15 5.94 -17.71
N ASP A 209 15.51 4.80 -18.28
CA ASP A 209 14.58 3.89 -18.94
C ASP A 209 14.58 2.52 -18.25
N VAL A 210 13.49 1.79 -18.48
CA VAL A 210 13.37 0.40 -18.05
C VAL A 210 14.44 -0.43 -18.73
N PRO A 211 15.22 -1.24 -17.98
CA PRO A 211 16.22 -2.10 -18.61
C PRO A 211 15.55 -3.08 -19.58
N GLU A 212 16.08 -3.18 -20.78
CA GLU A 212 15.65 -4.20 -21.75
C GLU A 212 16.01 -5.62 -21.28
N ASP A 213 17.05 -5.72 -20.48
CA ASP A 213 17.54 -6.98 -19.90
C ASP A 213 17.31 -6.99 -18.38
N MET A 214 16.33 -7.74 -17.94
CA MET A 214 15.94 -7.85 -16.53
C MET A 214 16.99 -8.55 -15.64
N SER A 215 17.97 -9.23 -16.23
CA SER A 215 19.10 -9.77 -15.47
C SER A 215 19.99 -8.66 -14.86
N ARG A 216 19.82 -7.43 -15.32
CA ARG A 216 20.49 -6.23 -14.78
C ARG A 216 19.78 -5.61 -13.59
N GLU A 217 18.55 -6.04 -13.31
CA GLU A 217 17.79 -5.58 -12.15
C GLU A 217 18.44 -6.04 -10.84
N HIS A 218 18.72 -5.10 -9.98
CA HIS A 218 19.27 -5.37 -8.64
C HIS A 218 18.91 -4.23 -7.69
N ILE A 219 19.02 -4.45 -6.40
CA ILE A 219 18.89 -3.41 -5.38
C ILE A 219 20.02 -2.39 -5.54
N ALA A 220 19.75 -1.10 -5.26
CA ALA A 220 20.70 -0.02 -5.39
C ALA A 220 22.00 -0.23 -4.57
N SER A 221 21.92 -0.97 -3.45
CA SER A 221 23.11 -1.40 -2.69
C SER A 221 22.86 -2.68 -1.93
N HIS A 222 23.93 -3.43 -1.65
CA HIS A 222 23.85 -4.65 -0.84
C HIS A 222 23.33 -4.38 0.58
N ALA A 223 23.68 -3.25 1.17
CA ALA A 223 23.18 -2.86 2.50
C ALA A 223 21.65 -2.70 2.50
N MET A 224 21.09 -2.07 1.46
CA MET A 224 19.64 -1.93 1.30
C MET A 224 18.97 -3.30 1.13
N HIS A 225 19.58 -4.20 0.37
CA HIS A 225 19.07 -5.57 0.23
C HIS A 225 19.04 -6.32 1.57
N LEU A 226 20.07 -6.18 2.39
CA LEU A 226 20.09 -6.79 3.73
C LEU A 226 18.99 -6.23 4.64
N TRP A 227 18.70 -4.95 4.51
CA TRP A 227 17.56 -4.34 5.22
C TRP A 227 16.22 -4.91 4.75
N ASP A 228 16.01 -5.00 3.44
CA ASP A 228 14.79 -5.62 2.90
C ASP A 228 14.60 -7.04 3.43
N MET A 229 15.66 -7.85 3.40
CA MET A 229 15.60 -9.23 3.91
C MET A 229 15.32 -9.27 5.42
N ARG A 230 15.86 -8.35 6.20
CA ARG A 230 15.58 -8.24 7.64
C ARG A 230 14.10 -7.90 7.90
N ILE A 231 13.57 -6.90 7.21
CA ILE A 231 12.16 -6.52 7.33
C ILE A 231 11.23 -7.66 6.92
N ILE A 232 11.54 -8.35 5.82
CA ILE A 232 10.79 -9.53 5.36
C ILE A 232 10.86 -10.67 6.39
N ASP A 233 12.01 -10.90 7.00
CA ASP A 233 12.15 -11.92 8.05
C ASP A 233 11.28 -11.61 9.27
N TYR A 234 11.25 -10.36 9.72
CA TYR A 234 10.35 -9.93 10.79
C TYR A 234 8.88 -10.15 10.45
N MET A 235 8.45 -9.85 9.21
CA MET A 235 7.09 -10.11 8.75
C MET A 235 6.77 -11.60 8.80
N ARG A 236 7.66 -12.44 8.26
CA ARG A 236 7.46 -13.89 8.16
C ARG A 236 7.54 -14.64 9.48
N THR A 237 8.12 -14.03 10.50
CA THR A 237 8.30 -14.64 11.83
C THR A 237 7.41 -14.02 12.92
N GLY A 238 6.44 -13.17 12.53
CA GLY A 238 5.51 -12.55 13.47
C GLY A 238 6.16 -11.51 14.39
N GLN A 239 7.20 -10.83 13.92
CA GLN A 239 7.93 -9.86 14.73
C GLN A 239 7.66 -8.41 14.26
N ALA A 240 6.40 -8.09 13.94
CA ALA A 240 6.04 -6.78 13.41
C ALA A 240 6.40 -5.61 14.34
N GLN A 241 6.46 -5.83 15.66
CA GLN A 241 6.91 -4.80 16.61
C GLN A 241 8.35 -4.36 16.30
N ARG A 242 9.23 -5.28 15.91
CA ARG A 242 10.62 -4.93 15.55
C ARG A 242 10.69 -4.06 14.30
N ILE A 243 9.75 -4.20 13.38
CA ILE A 243 9.66 -3.31 12.22
C ILE A 243 9.37 -1.88 12.67
N ILE A 244 8.43 -1.71 13.61
CA ILE A 244 8.10 -0.40 14.19
C ILE A 244 9.32 0.18 14.91
N ASP A 245 9.98 -0.61 15.76
CA ASP A 245 11.12 -0.16 16.57
C ASP A 245 12.32 0.24 15.70
N GLU A 246 12.59 -0.51 14.61
CA GLU A 246 13.73 -0.29 13.72
C GLU A 246 13.37 0.60 12.50
N MET A 247 12.14 1.11 12.38
CA MET A 247 11.71 1.92 11.24
C MET A 247 12.55 3.18 11.01
N PRO A 248 12.94 3.94 12.04
CA PRO A 248 13.82 5.09 11.85
C PRO A 248 15.16 4.71 11.23
N GLU A 249 15.78 3.62 11.71
CA GLU A 249 17.05 3.13 11.17
C GLU A 249 16.90 2.58 9.75
N PHE A 250 15.83 1.80 9.48
CA PHE A 250 15.51 1.33 8.15
C PHE A 250 15.32 2.49 7.17
N THR A 251 14.62 3.55 7.60
CA THR A 251 14.42 4.75 6.79
C THR A 251 15.73 5.47 6.47
N GLU A 252 16.63 5.57 7.45
CA GLU A 252 17.93 6.22 7.26
C GLU A 252 18.87 5.40 6.37
N GLN A 253 18.95 4.09 6.61
CA GLN A 253 19.95 3.21 5.98
C GLN A 253 19.51 2.69 4.62
N ALA A 254 18.22 2.47 4.42
CA ALA A 254 17.66 1.87 3.21
C ALA A 254 16.72 2.80 2.44
N ILE A 255 16.51 4.03 2.90
CA ILE A 255 15.58 4.99 2.27
C ILE A 255 14.21 4.33 2.12
N ALA A 256 13.62 3.89 3.24
CA ALA A 256 12.30 3.27 3.20
C ALA A 256 11.30 4.18 2.47
N GLU A 257 10.48 3.60 1.59
CA GLU A 257 9.52 4.38 0.82
C GLU A 257 8.59 5.18 1.73
N SER A 258 8.43 6.48 1.43
CA SER A 258 7.63 7.41 2.24
C SER A 258 8.01 7.40 3.73
N ASP A 259 9.32 7.26 4.01
CA ASP A 259 9.85 7.18 5.36
C ASP A 259 9.22 6.04 6.19
N GLY A 260 8.82 4.95 5.52
CA GLY A 260 8.15 3.82 6.14
C GLY A 260 6.70 4.06 6.55
N GLY A 261 6.13 5.22 6.18
CA GLY A 261 4.82 5.64 6.68
C GLY A 261 3.67 4.70 6.31
N GLY A 262 3.63 4.20 5.08
CA GLY A 262 2.60 3.25 4.66
C GLY A 262 2.68 1.91 5.40
N LEU A 263 3.88 1.38 5.59
CA LEU A 263 4.07 0.15 6.37
C LEU A 263 3.73 0.35 7.85
N THR A 264 4.13 1.48 8.44
CA THR A 264 3.77 1.84 9.83
C THR A 264 2.26 1.95 10.01
N TRP A 265 1.57 2.63 9.08
CA TRP A 265 0.12 2.72 9.08
C TRP A 265 -0.55 1.34 8.99
N LEU A 266 -0.08 0.49 8.07
CA LEU A 266 -0.61 -0.86 7.89
C LEU A 266 -0.47 -1.67 9.18
N LEU A 267 0.73 -1.74 9.75
CA LEU A 267 0.98 -2.51 10.97
C LEU A 267 0.15 -2.00 12.14
N SER A 268 -0.01 -0.68 12.29
CA SER A 268 -0.88 -0.09 13.32
C SER A 268 -2.36 -0.42 13.09
N THR A 269 -2.82 -0.39 11.84
CA THR A 269 -4.20 -0.79 11.49
C THR A 269 -4.48 -2.24 11.88
N LEU A 270 -3.47 -3.12 11.74
CA LEU A 270 -3.53 -4.54 12.11
C LEU A 270 -3.24 -4.80 13.61
N THR A 271 -3.06 -3.75 14.41
CA THR A 271 -2.71 -3.88 15.84
C THR A 271 -1.34 -4.52 16.06
N VAL A 272 -0.38 -4.23 15.17
CA VAL A 272 1.00 -4.74 15.19
C VAL A 272 1.00 -6.27 15.37
N PRO A 273 0.71 -7.03 14.30
CA PRO A 273 0.47 -8.46 14.40
C PRO A 273 1.68 -9.23 14.93
N ASP A 274 1.46 -10.16 15.84
CA ASP A 274 2.45 -11.03 16.43
C ASP A 274 2.48 -12.44 15.80
N TYR A 275 1.80 -12.61 14.67
CA TYR A 275 1.75 -13.83 13.88
C TYR A 275 2.41 -13.66 12.50
N PRO A 276 2.88 -14.76 11.90
CA PRO A 276 3.57 -14.73 10.60
C PRO A 276 2.70 -14.20 9.47
N ALA A 277 3.29 -13.33 8.65
CA ALA A 277 2.75 -12.96 7.35
C ALA A 277 3.17 -13.96 6.26
N ILE A 278 2.41 -14.01 5.19
CA ILE A 278 2.68 -14.79 3.98
C ILE A 278 3.43 -13.90 2.99
N LEU A 279 4.65 -14.28 2.63
CA LEU A 279 5.39 -13.63 1.53
C LEU A 279 4.95 -14.27 0.21
N HIS A 280 4.26 -13.52 -0.61
CA HIS A 280 3.84 -13.94 -1.95
C HIS A 280 4.93 -13.75 -3.00
N GLY A 281 5.75 -12.71 -2.86
CA GLY A 281 6.85 -12.44 -3.78
C GLY A 281 7.75 -11.33 -3.29
N TYR A 282 8.99 -11.35 -3.77
CA TYR A 282 9.95 -10.28 -3.62
C TYR A 282 10.72 -10.13 -4.92
N GLY A 283 10.96 -8.90 -5.33
CA GLY A 283 11.74 -8.59 -6.52
C GLY A 283 12.20 -7.15 -6.53
N THR A 284 13.02 -6.84 -7.51
CA THR A 284 13.63 -5.51 -7.65
C THR A 284 13.11 -4.83 -8.90
N ILE A 285 12.86 -3.54 -8.81
CA ILE A 285 12.53 -2.70 -9.96
C ILE A 285 13.31 -1.41 -9.87
N ILE A 286 14.18 -1.16 -10.83
CA ILE A 286 15.02 0.05 -10.96
C ILE A 286 15.71 0.39 -9.61
N GLY A 287 16.29 -0.61 -8.97
CA GLY A 287 17.03 -0.45 -7.72
C GLY A 287 16.19 -0.43 -6.45
N THR A 288 14.86 -0.47 -6.53
CA THR A 288 13.97 -0.55 -5.36
C THR A 288 13.63 -1.97 -4.99
N GLY A 289 13.46 -2.25 -3.70
CA GLY A 289 13.04 -3.56 -3.19
C GLY A 289 11.53 -3.62 -2.99
N ASN A 290 10.88 -4.60 -3.63
CA ASN A 290 9.43 -4.72 -3.62
C ASN A 290 9.03 -6.08 -3.04
N ALA A 291 8.23 -6.08 -1.98
CA ALA A 291 7.68 -7.29 -1.38
C ALA A 291 6.15 -7.28 -1.43
N ILE A 292 5.57 -8.40 -1.80
CA ILE A 292 4.12 -8.64 -1.75
C ILE A 292 3.87 -9.55 -0.57
N VAL A 293 3.24 -8.99 0.47
CA VAL A 293 3.08 -9.66 1.76
C VAL A 293 1.63 -9.56 2.22
N GLU A 294 1.09 -10.63 2.80
CA GLU A 294 -0.25 -10.70 3.35
C GLU A 294 -0.23 -11.14 4.81
N TRP A 295 -0.90 -10.41 5.67
CA TRP A 295 -1.32 -10.85 7.00
C TRP A 295 -2.76 -11.35 6.90
N PRO A 296 -2.99 -12.68 7.02
CA PRO A 296 -4.33 -13.27 6.91
C PRO A 296 -5.10 -13.11 8.23
N CYS A 297 -5.67 -11.91 8.47
CA CYS A 297 -6.34 -11.56 9.72
C CYS A 297 -7.51 -12.49 10.05
N TYR A 298 -8.24 -12.98 9.01
CA TYR A 298 -9.34 -13.93 9.17
C TYR A 298 -8.95 -15.25 9.87
N ALA A 299 -7.67 -15.62 9.80
CA ALA A 299 -7.15 -16.85 10.43
C ALA A 299 -6.83 -16.66 11.93
N HIS A 300 -6.83 -15.42 12.40
CA HIS A 300 -6.42 -15.01 13.75
C HIS A 300 -7.49 -14.20 14.49
N GLU A 301 -8.69 -14.04 13.92
CA GLU A 301 -9.84 -13.56 14.70
C GLU A 301 -10.15 -14.63 15.75
N GLU A 302 -9.81 -14.35 17.01
CA GLU A 302 -10.21 -15.20 18.12
C GLU A 302 -11.75 -15.24 18.19
N VAL A 303 -12.27 -16.44 18.28
CA VAL A 303 -13.66 -16.82 18.47
C VAL A 303 -14.24 -16.21 19.78
#